data_f03b829105c2c7df5163d1ed2c39d3bc
#
_entry.id   f03b829105c2c7df5163d1ed2c39d3bc
#
_cell.length_a   1.000
_cell.length_b   1.000
_cell.length_c   1.000
_cell.angle_alpha   90.00
_cell.angle_beta   90.00
_cell.angle_gamma   90.00
#
_symmetry.space_group_name_H-M   'P 1'
#
loop_
_entity.id
_entity.type
_entity.pdbx_description
1 polymer ?
#
loop_
_entity_poly.entity_id
_entity_poly.type
_entity_poly.pdbx_seq_one_letter_code
_entity_poly.pdbx_strand_id
1 'polypeptide(L)'
;MAKSKSLVKDYMTKNVVTVSPQTTTEEVIKLMKESDHNSYPVVENNKLVGMVTSFDIVVKDWADHVSEIMSTKLVVANENLSINDASRVMFRRGISRMPVINENGEIVGIITNTDMVRSHIERSTPNKVDYFKSTMDQLLGIKRTLQHMQVETYKIRPTQ
;
A
#
# COMPACT_ATOMS: atom_id res chain seq x y z
N MET A 1 -29.72 -6.62 16.79
CA MET A 1 -28.33 -7.06 16.98
C MET A 1 -27.39 -5.97 16.46
N ALA A 2 -26.57 -5.38 17.32
CA ALA A 2 -25.57 -4.42 16.89
C ALA A 2 -24.59 -5.11 15.94
N LYS A 3 -24.46 -4.63 14.69
CA LYS A 3 -23.42 -5.11 13.75
C LYS A 3 -22.07 -4.90 14.43
N SER A 4 -21.32 -5.96 14.62
CA SER A 4 -19.94 -5.87 15.13
C SER A 4 -19.18 -4.81 14.31
N LYS A 5 -18.52 -3.88 15.02
CA LYS A 5 -17.77 -2.80 14.41
C LYS A 5 -16.51 -3.41 13.77
N SER A 6 -16.43 -3.43 12.45
CA SER A 6 -15.23 -3.89 11.73
C SER A 6 -14.06 -2.94 11.99
N LEU A 7 -12.94 -3.48 12.40
CA LEU A 7 -11.73 -2.74 12.76
C LEU A 7 -10.66 -2.87 11.66
N VAL A 8 -9.72 -1.93 11.64
CA VAL A 8 -8.60 -1.93 10.70
C VAL A 8 -7.79 -3.23 10.79
N LYS A 9 -7.52 -3.75 11.99
CA LYS A 9 -6.78 -5.01 12.20
C LYS A 9 -7.41 -6.24 11.56
N ASP A 10 -8.73 -6.21 11.28
CA ASP A 10 -9.46 -7.33 10.69
C ASP A 10 -9.20 -7.43 9.17
N TYR A 11 -8.78 -6.34 8.53
CA TYR A 11 -8.66 -6.21 7.07
C TYR A 11 -7.27 -5.82 6.58
N MET A 12 -6.41 -5.26 7.43
CA MET A 12 -5.07 -4.82 7.06
C MET A 12 -4.20 -5.97 6.60
N THR A 13 -3.25 -5.68 5.70
CA THR A 13 -2.14 -6.57 5.39
C THR A 13 -1.16 -6.55 6.55
N LYS A 14 -0.86 -7.73 7.10
CA LYS A 14 0.15 -7.96 8.13
C LYS A 14 1.48 -8.36 7.49
N ASN A 15 2.54 -8.48 8.30
CA ASN A 15 3.88 -8.85 7.82
C ASN A 15 4.42 -7.91 6.73
N VAL A 16 4.37 -6.62 7.02
CA VAL A 16 4.79 -5.56 6.11
C VAL A 16 6.31 -5.57 5.97
N VAL A 17 6.79 -5.58 4.74
CA VAL A 17 8.22 -5.36 4.46
C VAL A 17 8.54 -3.90 4.75
N THR A 18 9.57 -3.67 5.54
CA THR A 18 10.01 -2.32 5.96
C THR A 18 11.47 -2.10 5.57
N VAL A 19 11.87 -0.85 5.51
CA VAL A 19 13.27 -0.44 5.31
C VAL A 19 13.72 0.45 6.47
N SER A 20 15.02 0.68 6.60
CA SER A 20 15.55 1.60 7.59
C SER A 20 15.88 2.96 6.97
N PRO A 21 16.08 4.03 7.78
CA PRO A 21 16.58 5.31 7.28
C PRO A 21 17.93 5.20 6.55
N GLN A 22 18.76 4.22 6.92
CA GLN A 22 20.09 3.97 6.33
C GLN A 22 20.07 3.07 5.10
N THR A 23 18.93 2.48 4.75
CA THR A 23 18.77 1.71 3.50
C THR A 23 19.06 2.63 2.31
N THR A 24 19.83 2.13 1.36
CA THR A 24 20.18 2.90 0.17
C THR A 24 18.98 3.00 -0.78
N THR A 25 18.93 4.07 -1.57
CA THR A 25 17.90 4.24 -2.61
C THR A 25 17.94 3.12 -3.64
N GLU A 26 19.14 2.62 -3.97
CA GLU A 26 19.36 1.49 -4.88
C GLU A 26 18.72 0.19 -4.34
N GLU A 27 18.90 -0.11 -3.04
CA GLU A 27 18.27 -1.26 -2.39
C GLU A 27 16.73 -1.15 -2.42
N VAL A 28 16.17 0.04 -2.19
CA VAL A 28 14.72 0.26 -2.28
C VAL A 28 14.22 0.06 -3.71
N ILE A 29 14.94 0.55 -4.72
CA ILE A 29 14.60 0.32 -6.14
C ILE A 29 14.58 -1.17 -6.46
N LYS A 30 15.57 -1.93 -5.96
CA LYS A 30 15.61 -3.38 -6.12
C LYS A 30 14.40 -4.05 -5.48
N LEU A 31 14.07 -3.70 -4.24
CA LEU A 31 12.88 -4.19 -3.54
C LEU A 31 11.58 -3.88 -4.32
N MET A 32 11.45 -2.68 -4.88
CA MET A 32 10.29 -2.29 -5.68
C MET A 32 10.15 -3.14 -6.95
N LYS A 33 11.26 -3.46 -7.61
CA LYS A 33 11.26 -4.31 -8.80
C LYS A 33 10.89 -5.76 -8.49
N GLU A 34 11.33 -6.28 -7.35
CA GLU A 34 11.11 -7.68 -6.95
C GLU A 34 9.72 -7.93 -6.39
N SER A 35 9.12 -6.95 -5.70
CA SER A 35 7.86 -7.11 -4.96
C SER A 35 6.63 -6.53 -5.65
N ASP A 36 6.79 -5.79 -6.73
CA ASP A 36 5.73 -5.00 -7.39
C ASP A 36 5.06 -3.97 -6.45
N HIS A 37 5.77 -3.58 -5.37
CA HIS A 37 5.34 -2.52 -4.47
C HIS A 37 6.04 -1.21 -4.82
N ASN A 38 5.36 -0.10 -4.67
CA ASN A 38 5.87 1.24 -4.99
C ASN A 38 6.08 2.13 -3.74
N SER A 39 5.99 1.55 -2.55
CA SER A 39 6.22 2.27 -1.29
C SER A 39 6.53 1.32 -0.15
N TYR A 40 7.38 1.78 0.76
CA TYR A 40 7.78 1.04 1.96
C TYR A 40 7.72 1.92 3.20
N PRO A 41 7.21 1.38 4.34
CA PRO A 41 7.39 2.01 5.63
C PRO A 41 8.86 2.01 6.03
N VAL A 42 9.28 3.12 6.63
CA VAL A 42 10.62 3.29 7.18
C VAL A 42 10.55 3.13 8.69
N VAL A 43 11.34 2.20 9.22
CA VAL A 43 11.33 1.83 10.63
C VAL A 43 12.72 2.04 11.24
N GLU A 44 12.75 2.63 12.42
CA GLU A 44 13.95 2.77 13.25
C GLU A 44 13.59 2.43 14.70
N ASN A 45 14.41 1.63 15.37
CA ASN A 45 14.18 1.17 16.73
C ASN A 45 12.75 0.61 16.94
N ASN A 46 12.30 -0.23 16.01
CA ASN A 46 10.96 -0.84 15.96
C ASN A 46 9.79 0.15 15.79
N LYS A 47 10.05 1.44 15.56
CA LYS A 47 9.01 2.45 15.38
C LYS A 47 8.95 2.94 13.95
N LEU A 48 7.73 3.21 13.49
CA LEU A 48 7.49 3.84 12.20
C LEU A 48 7.98 5.30 12.25
N VAL A 49 8.99 5.64 11.43
CA VAL A 49 9.58 6.98 11.36
C VAL A 49 9.33 7.68 10.03
N GLY A 50 8.92 6.96 8.99
CA GLY A 50 8.71 7.53 7.67
C GLY A 50 8.03 6.57 6.69
N MET A 51 7.83 7.08 5.48
CA MET A 51 7.44 6.32 4.28
C MET A 51 8.33 6.76 3.13
N VAL A 52 8.79 5.82 2.32
CA VAL A 52 9.47 6.08 1.05
C VAL A 52 8.63 5.52 -0.10
N THR A 53 8.51 6.29 -1.18
CA THR A 53 7.77 5.91 -2.38
C THR A 53 8.66 5.98 -3.63
N SER A 54 8.23 5.32 -4.71
CA SER A 54 8.91 5.45 -6.00
C SER A 54 8.97 6.90 -6.50
N PHE A 55 7.96 7.71 -6.15
CA PHE A 55 7.94 9.12 -6.50
C PHE A 55 9.04 9.90 -5.76
N ASP A 56 9.27 9.63 -4.47
CA ASP A 56 10.34 10.26 -3.70
C ASP A 56 11.71 9.99 -4.33
N ILE A 57 11.94 8.76 -4.80
CA ILE A 57 13.20 8.38 -5.47
C ILE A 57 13.39 9.13 -6.78
N VAL A 58 12.32 9.25 -7.59
CA VAL A 58 12.41 9.93 -8.90
C VAL A 58 12.63 11.42 -8.74
N VAL A 59 11.99 12.05 -7.75
CA VAL A 59 12.10 13.51 -7.52
C VAL A 59 13.43 13.89 -6.88
N LYS A 60 14.00 13.00 -6.07
CA LYS A 60 15.26 13.22 -5.34
C LYS A 60 16.30 12.18 -5.75
N ASP A 61 16.56 12.07 -7.06
CA ASP A 61 17.46 11.10 -7.68
C ASP A 61 18.95 11.24 -7.26
N TRP A 62 19.29 12.35 -6.61
CA TRP A 62 20.60 12.63 -6.06
C TRP A 62 20.86 12.00 -4.68
N ALA A 63 19.83 11.46 -4.03
CA ALA A 63 19.93 10.97 -2.66
C ALA A 63 20.46 9.52 -2.60
N ASP A 64 21.37 9.27 -1.70
CA ASP A 64 21.95 7.95 -1.50
C ASP A 64 21.14 7.09 -0.51
N HIS A 65 20.47 7.71 0.47
CA HIS A 65 19.78 7.01 1.56
C HIS A 65 18.33 7.42 1.71
N VAL A 66 17.52 6.50 2.22
CA VAL A 66 16.09 6.69 2.49
C VAL A 66 15.82 7.87 3.41
N SER A 67 16.67 8.12 4.41
CA SER A 67 16.54 9.25 5.34
C SER A 67 16.46 10.62 4.66
N GLU A 68 17.06 10.77 3.48
CA GLU A 68 17.13 12.03 2.73
C GLU A 68 15.86 12.30 1.92
N ILE A 69 15.11 11.21 1.60
CA ILE A 69 13.96 11.30 0.70
C ILE A 69 12.63 10.99 1.37
N MET A 70 12.62 10.20 2.47
CA MET A 70 11.40 9.74 3.12
C MET A 70 10.50 10.89 3.57
N SER A 71 9.21 10.68 3.52
CA SER A 71 8.21 11.54 4.14
C SER A 71 8.04 11.18 5.61
N THR A 72 8.15 12.16 6.51
CA THR A 72 8.01 11.98 7.96
C THR A 72 6.66 12.45 8.50
N LYS A 73 5.93 13.27 7.71
CA LYS A 73 4.55 13.69 8.05
C LYS A 73 3.58 12.62 7.58
N LEU A 74 3.36 11.63 8.42
CA LEU A 74 2.56 10.46 8.09
C LEU A 74 1.12 10.59 8.58
N VAL A 75 0.20 10.06 7.78
CA VAL A 75 -1.16 9.74 8.22
C VAL A 75 -1.17 8.24 8.54
N VAL A 76 -1.40 7.91 9.80
CA VAL A 76 -1.39 6.54 10.31
C VAL A 76 -2.74 6.15 10.89
N ALA A 77 -3.06 4.86 10.89
CA ALA A 77 -4.20 4.30 11.60
C ALA A 77 -3.73 3.58 12.86
N ASN A 78 -4.55 3.61 13.91
CA ASN A 78 -4.45 2.64 14.99
C ASN A 78 -5.17 1.35 14.57
N GLU A 79 -4.64 0.19 14.93
CA GLU A 79 -5.21 -1.11 14.58
C GLU A 79 -6.66 -1.32 15.07
N ASN A 80 -7.06 -0.64 16.13
CA ASN A 80 -8.42 -0.66 16.70
C ASN A 80 -9.34 0.42 16.13
N LEU A 81 -8.87 1.23 15.17
CA LEU A 81 -9.70 2.20 14.46
C LEU A 81 -10.78 1.47 13.64
N SER A 82 -11.99 2.05 13.56
CA SER A 82 -13.02 1.47 12.70
C SER A 82 -12.66 1.66 11.21
N ILE A 83 -13.04 0.68 10.38
CA ILE A 83 -12.88 0.77 8.93
C ILE A 83 -13.55 2.02 8.35
N ASN A 84 -14.72 2.39 8.86
CA ASN A 84 -15.42 3.59 8.37
C ASN A 84 -14.65 4.88 8.67
N ASP A 85 -14.04 4.98 9.85
CA ASP A 85 -13.26 6.17 10.23
C ASP A 85 -11.94 6.20 9.44
N ALA A 86 -11.26 5.06 9.28
CA ALA A 86 -10.08 4.94 8.43
C ALA A 86 -10.40 5.36 6.98
N SER A 87 -11.51 4.88 6.41
CA SER A 87 -11.97 5.25 5.07
C SER A 87 -12.20 6.76 4.92
N ARG A 88 -12.83 7.41 5.91
CA ARG A 88 -13.02 8.86 5.92
C ARG A 88 -11.71 9.63 5.95
N VAL A 89 -10.74 9.17 6.75
CA VAL A 89 -9.41 9.79 6.80
C VAL A 89 -8.71 9.67 5.45
N MET A 90 -8.69 8.48 4.84
CA MET A 90 -8.07 8.25 3.55
C MET A 90 -8.70 9.12 2.46
N PHE A 91 -10.04 9.19 2.41
CA PHE A 91 -10.76 10.03 1.47
C PHE A 91 -10.43 11.52 1.64
N ARG A 92 -10.51 12.05 2.87
CA ARG A 92 -10.22 13.46 3.16
C ARG A 92 -8.78 13.86 2.88
N ARG A 93 -7.84 12.94 3.03
CA ARG A 93 -6.41 13.19 2.81
C ARG A 93 -5.96 12.87 1.38
N GLY A 94 -6.83 12.29 0.56
CA GLY A 94 -6.50 11.90 -0.82
C GLY A 94 -5.42 10.80 -0.88
N ILE A 95 -5.37 9.91 0.12
CA ILE A 95 -4.39 8.83 0.21
C ILE A 95 -5.03 7.47 -0.07
N SER A 96 -4.29 6.58 -0.73
CA SER A 96 -4.76 5.24 -1.11
C SER A 96 -4.33 4.13 -0.15
N ARG A 97 -3.44 4.44 0.77
CA ARG A 97 -2.91 3.50 1.78
C ARG A 97 -2.49 4.25 3.04
N MET A 98 -2.48 3.55 4.14
CA MET A 98 -2.15 4.13 5.44
C MET A 98 -1.44 3.08 6.29
N PRO A 99 -0.24 3.37 6.83
CA PRO A 99 0.41 2.50 7.80
C PRO A 99 -0.47 2.34 9.04
N VAL A 100 -0.47 1.15 9.60
CA VAL A 100 -1.19 0.83 10.84
C VAL A 100 -0.19 0.60 11.95
N ILE A 101 -0.36 1.31 13.05
CA ILE A 101 0.51 1.20 14.22
C ILE A 101 -0.26 0.74 15.46
N ASN A 102 0.45 0.09 16.37
CA ASN A 102 -0.03 -0.21 17.71
C ASN A 102 0.18 1.00 18.66
N GLU A 103 -0.17 0.82 19.93
CA GLU A 103 -0.03 1.86 20.97
C GLU A 103 1.42 2.25 21.23
N ASN A 104 2.38 1.38 20.91
CA ASN A 104 3.81 1.65 21.07
C ASN A 104 4.41 2.40 19.85
N GLY A 105 3.63 2.67 18.80
CA GLY A 105 4.11 3.30 17.56
C GLY A 105 4.84 2.32 16.61
N GLU A 106 4.73 1.03 16.86
CA GLU A 106 5.29 -0.02 16.01
C GLU A 106 4.34 -0.31 14.86
N ILE A 107 4.87 -0.50 13.65
CA ILE A 107 4.05 -0.87 12.51
C ILE A 107 3.54 -2.31 12.64
N VAL A 108 2.24 -2.49 12.53
CA VAL A 108 1.57 -3.80 12.62
C VAL A 108 0.86 -4.19 11.33
N GLY A 109 0.76 -3.27 10.38
CA GLY A 109 0.12 -3.54 9.09
C GLY A 109 0.08 -2.33 8.16
N ILE A 110 -0.52 -2.54 7.00
CA ILE A 110 -0.93 -1.49 6.06
C ILE A 110 -2.38 -1.73 5.69
N ILE A 111 -3.18 -0.66 5.67
CA ILE A 111 -4.56 -0.66 5.20
C ILE A 111 -4.67 0.15 3.91
N THR A 112 -5.40 -0.36 2.94
CA THR A 112 -5.53 0.23 1.60
C THR A 112 -6.98 0.48 1.22
N ASN A 113 -7.21 1.26 0.16
CA ASN A 113 -8.55 1.45 -0.41
C ASN A 113 -9.20 0.12 -0.82
N THR A 114 -8.41 -0.84 -1.33
CA THR A 114 -8.90 -2.18 -1.69
C THR A 114 -9.44 -2.93 -0.46
N ASP A 115 -8.77 -2.81 0.69
CA ASP A 115 -9.23 -3.41 1.94
C ASP A 115 -10.54 -2.78 2.42
N MET A 116 -10.71 -1.46 2.23
CA MET A 116 -11.96 -0.76 2.54
C MET A 116 -13.12 -1.30 1.70
N VAL A 117 -12.90 -1.46 0.39
CA VAL A 117 -13.89 -2.02 -0.53
C VAL A 117 -14.23 -3.46 -0.14
N ARG A 118 -13.23 -4.31 0.12
CA ARG A 118 -13.43 -5.69 0.59
C ARG A 118 -14.28 -5.73 1.85
N SER A 119 -13.96 -4.94 2.85
CA SER A 119 -14.72 -4.83 4.10
C SER A 119 -16.18 -4.42 3.86
N HIS A 120 -16.42 -3.49 2.93
CA HIS A 120 -17.77 -3.06 2.59
C HIS A 120 -18.59 -4.19 1.96
N ILE A 121 -18.00 -4.93 1.03
CA ILE A 121 -18.66 -6.04 0.33
C ILE A 121 -19.00 -7.18 1.30
N GLU A 122 -18.07 -7.59 2.13
CA GLU A 122 -18.29 -8.66 3.12
C GLU A 122 -19.42 -8.32 4.10
N ARG A 123 -19.58 -7.05 4.47
CA ARG A 123 -20.67 -6.59 5.34
C ARG A 123 -22.00 -6.45 4.65
N SER A 124 -22.00 -6.17 3.36
CA SER A 124 -23.21 -5.89 2.59
C SER A 124 -23.87 -7.15 2.05
N THR A 125 -23.09 -8.21 1.77
CA THR A 125 -23.63 -9.43 1.16
C THR A 125 -22.73 -10.64 1.44
N PRO A 126 -23.12 -11.53 2.36
CA PRO A 126 -22.35 -12.74 2.67
C PRO A 126 -22.08 -13.65 1.45
N ASN A 127 -22.97 -13.63 0.45
CA ASN A 127 -22.87 -14.49 -0.76
C ASN A 127 -22.21 -13.81 -1.98
N LYS A 128 -21.77 -12.55 -1.87
CA LYS A 128 -21.11 -11.82 -2.98
C LYS A 128 -19.57 -11.85 -2.92
N VAL A 129 -18.99 -12.41 -1.87
CA VAL A 129 -17.54 -12.48 -1.69
C VAL A 129 -16.90 -13.26 -2.84
N ASP A 130 -17.50 -14.41 -3.23
CA ASP A 130 -16.98 -15.23 -4.33
C ASP A 130 -17.08 -14.56 -5.69
N TYR A 131 -18.17 -13.82 -5.93
CA TYR A 131 -18.34 -13.06 -7.17
C TYR A 131 -17.31 -11.93 -7.29
N PHE A 132 -17.06 -11.21 -6.20
CA PHE A 132 -16.10 -10.11 -6.21
C PHE A 132 -14.66 -10.59 -6.35
N LYS A 133 -14.30 -11.70 -5.67
CA LYS A 133 -12.98 -12.33 -5.80
C LYS A 133 -12.73 -12.76 -7.25
N SER A 134 -13.70 -13.41 -7.86
CA SER A 134 -13.66 -13.80 -9.28
C SER A 134 -13.51 -12.58 -10.20
N THR A 135 -14.26 -11.50 -9.95
CA THR A 135 -14.20 -10.26 -10.75
C THR A 135 -12.86 -9.55 -10.58
N MET A 136 -12.31 -9.49 -9.37
CA MET A 136 -10.99 -8.89 -9.14
C MET A 136 -9.87 -9.70 -9.77
N ASP A 137 -9.94 -11.04 -9.71
CA ASP A 137 -8.99 -11.92 -10.38
C ASP A 137 -9.03 -11.74 -11.91
N GLN A 138 -10.22 -11.56 -12.47
CA GLN A 138 -10.40 -11.23 -13.91
C GLN A 138 -9.82 -9.85 -14.25
N LEU A 139 -10.06 -8.82 -13.44
CA LEU A 139 -9.52 -7.47 -13.66
C LEU A 139 -7.99 -7.44 -13.54
N LEU A 140 -7.41 -8.18 -12.60
CA LEU A 140 -5.97 -8.34 -12.46
C LEU A 140 -5.38 -9.10 -13.66
N GLY A 141 -6.08 -10.11 -14.17
CA GLY A 141 -5.73 -10.81 -15.41
C GLY A 141 -5.70 -9.88 -16.61
N ILE A 142 -6.73 -9.05 -16.79
CA ILE A 142 -6.81 -8.04 -17.85
C ILE A 142 -5.67 -7.02 -17.72
N LYS A 143 -5.39 -6.54 -16.53
CA LYS A 143 -4.29 -5.59 -16.30
C LYS A 143 -2.94 -6.18 -16.70
N ARG A 144 -2.65 -7.44 -16.37
CA ARG A 144 -1.44 -8.14 -16.78
C ARG A 144 -1.36 -8.28 -18.30
N THR A 145 -2.46 -8.63 -18.94
CA THR A 145 -2.54 -8.76 -20.40
C THR A 145 -2.29 -7.42 -21.09
N LEU A 146 -2.91 -6.33 -20.61
CA LEU A 146 -2.69 -4.99 -21.15
C LEU A 146 -1.25 -4.49 -20.95
N GLN A 147 -0.62 -4.82 -19.82
CA GLN A 147 0.80 -4.52 -19.60
C GLN A 147 1.70 -5.27 -20.58
N HIS A 148 1.41 -6.53 -20.87
CA HIS A 148 2.12 -7.30 -21.89
C HIS A 148 1.94 -6.73 -23.30
N MET A 149 0.72 -6.34 -23.67
CA MET A 149 0.43 -5.71 -24.95
C MET A 149 1.14 -4.37 -25.14
N GLN A 150 1.24 -3.56 -24.08
CA GLN A 150 1.98 -2.29 -24.12
C GLN A 150 3.49 -2.50 -24.33
N VAL A 151 4.07 -3.53 -23.72
CA VAL A 151 5.49 -3.87 -23.90
C VAL A 151 5.75 -4.34 -25.33
N GLU A 152 4.84 -5.09 -25.93
CA GLU A 152 4.97 -5.53 -27.32
C GLU A 152 4.83 -4.38 -28.32
N THR A 153 3.93 -3.43 -28.12
CA THR A 153 3.79 -2.25 -29.00
C THR A 153 5.00 -1.32 -28.94
N TYR A 154 5.71 -1.25 -27.81
CA TYR A 154 6.96 -0.49 -27.73
C TYR A 154 8.12 -1.14 -28.48
N LYS A 155 8.11 -2.46 -28.66
CA LYS A 155 9.13 -3.19 -29.45
C LYS A 155 8.94 -3.08 -30.97
N ILE A 156 7.77 -2.65 -31.44
CA ILE A 156 7.40 -2.63 -32.88
C ILE A 156 7.63 -1.23 -33.52
N ARG A 157 8.09 -0.22 -32.77
CA ARG A 157 8.45 1.06 -33.41
C ARG A 157 9.84 0.94 -34.06
N PRO A 158 9.95 0.93 -35.41
CA PRO A 158 11.25 1.00 -36.05
C PRO A 158 11.85 2.36 -35.73
N THR A 159 13.08 2.36 -35.25
CA THR A 159 13.94 3.54 -35.21
C THR A 159 14.14 4.01 -36.65
N GLN A 160 13.61 5.17 -36.98
CA GLN A 160 14.03 5.94 -38.17
C GLN A 160 15.35 6.64 -37.85
#